data_f87d5ed8d48a5f68afeca1e8576bbcc7
#
_entry.id   f87d5ed8d48a5f68afeca1e8576bbcc7
#
_cell.length_a   1.000
_cell.length_b   1.000
_cell.length_c   1.000
_cell.angle_alpha   90.00
_cell.angle_beta   90.00
_cell.angle_gamma   90.00
#
_symmetry.space_group_name_H-M   'P 1'
#
loop_
_entity.id
_entity.type
_entity.pdbx_description
1 polymer ?
#
loop_
_entity_poly.entity_id
_entity_poly.type
_entity_poly.pdbx_seq_one_letter_code
_entity_poly.pdbx_strand_id
1 'polypeptide(L)'
;MNLYIRIENGQPVNHPIAETNLTSVVRGIDVDNLPSDYASFTRVEMPELGPYEVCTSTYQWGGDIVTDAHSTREMATEEKTAKQDAVKADWAASGYASWVFNEDDCTFYPPTPRPLDGIAREWDEETISWVEVAPNE
;
A
#
# COMPACT_ATOMS: atom_id res chain seq x y z
N MET A 1 -8.56 -13.40 -12.93
CA MET A 1 -8.29 -12.56 -14.11
C MET A 1 -6.91 -12.89 -14.65
N ASN A 2 -6.83 -13.18 -15.95
CA ASN A 2 -5.54 -13.43 -16.59
C ASN A 2 -4.84 -12.14 -16.91
N LEU A 3 -3.56 -12.07 -16.59
CA LEU A 3 -2.73 -10.92 -16.86
C LEU A 3 -1.59 -11.30 -17.80
N TYR A 4 -1.14 -10.34 -18.58
CA TYR A 4 -0.06 -10.51 -19.55
C TYR A 4 0.87 -9.30 -19.47
N ILE A 5 2.13 -9.50 -19.86
CA ILE A 5 3.11 -8.43 -19.83
C ILE A 5 3.96 -8.49 -21.11
N ARG A 6 4.35 -7.31 -21.60
CA ARG A 6 5.18 -7.21 -22.78
C ARG A 6 6.64 -7.57 -22.43
N ILE A 7 7.28 -8.29 -23.36
CA ILE A 7 8.68 -8.64 -23.28
C ILE A 7 9.43 -7.88 -24.37
N GLU A 8 10.48 -7.18 -24.00
CA GLU A 8 11.31 -6.43 -24.92
C GLU A 8 12.78 -6.68 -24.57
N ASN A 9 13.58 -7.04 -25.57
CA ASN A 9 14.99 -7.39 -25.39
C ASN A 9 15.21 -8.44 -24.29
N GLY A 10 14.30 -9.43 -24.22
CA GLY A 10 14.40 -10.51 -23.23
C GLY A 10 14.03 -10.11 -21.80
N GLN A 11 13.40 -8.96 -21.61
CA GLN A 11 13.02 -8.46 -20.29
C GLN A 11 11.56 -7.98 -20.26
N PRO A 12 10.85 -8.18 -19.14
CA PRO A 12 9.53 -7.62 -18.98
C PRO A 12 9.60 -6.09 -18.96
N VAL A 13 8.68 -5.44 -19.66
CA VAL A 13 8.61 -3.98 -19.71
C VAL A 13 7.18 -3.50 -19.45
N ASN A 14 7.07 -2.26 -19.00
CA ASN A 14 5.79 -1.61 -18.66
C ASN A 14 5.09 -2.32 -17.48
N HIS A 15 3.77 -2.40 -17.52
CA HIS A 15 2.96 -3.01 -16.48
C HIS A 15 2.13 -4.15 -17.02
N PRO A 16 1.74 -5.12 -16.18
CA PRO A 16 0.82 -6.16 -16.60
C PRO A 16 -0.51 -5.58 -17.05
N ILE A 17 -1.10 -6.20 -18.06
CA ILE A 17 -2.42 -5.79 -18.59
C ILE A 17 -3.38 -6.98 -18.58
N ALA A 18 -4.66 -6.68 -18.44
CA ALA A 18 -5.72 -7.68 -18.49
C ALA A 18 -5.91 -8.18 -19.93
N GLU A 19 -6.38 -9.41 -20.06
CA GLU A 19 -6.64 -10.04 -21.36
C GLU A 19 -7.50 -9.15 -22.27
N THR A 20 -8.55 -8.54 -21.73
CA THR A 20 -9.44 -7.67 -22.51
C THR A 20 -8.70 -6.46 -23.08
N ASN A 21 -7.77 -5.90 -22.33
CA ASN A 21 -6.96 -4.78 -22.80
C ASN A 21 -5.93 -5.24 -23.83
N LEU A 22 -5.33 -6.40 -23.62
CA LEU A 22 -4.34 -6.95 -24.54
C LEU A 22 -4.98 -7.22 -25.93
N THR A 23 -6.13 -7.84 -25.95
CA THR A 23 -6.83 -8.15 -27.20
C THR A 23 -7.32 -6.89 -27.93
N SER A 24 -7.54 -5.81 -27.21
CA SER A 24 -7.88 -4.51 -27.80
C SER A 24 -6.67 -3.82 -28.43
N VAL A 25 -5.51 -3.93 -27.81
CA VAL A 25 -4.27 -3.28 -28.25
C VAL A 25 -3.59 -4.08 -29.37
N VAL A 26 -3.54 -5.41 -29.22
CA VAL A 26 -2.91 -6.31 -30.18
C VAL A 26 -4.00 -7.14 -30.85
N ARG A 27 -4.46 -6.67 -31.99
CA ARG A 27 -5.54 -7.31 -32.73
C ARG A 27 -5.11 -8.69 -33.22
N GLY A 28 -5.93 -9.71 -32.89
CA GLY A 28 -5.69 -11.07 -33.35
C GLY A 28 -4.68 -11.87 -32.53
N ILE A 29 -4.25 -11.33 -31.37
CA ILE A 29 -3.36 -12.08 -30.50
C ILE A 29 -4.06 -13.32 -29.94
N ASP A 30 -3.34 -14.45 -29.95
CA ASP A 30 -3.83 -15.70 -29.38
C ASP A 30 -3.21 -15.85 -27.98
N VAL A 31 -4.04 -15.71 -26.93
CA VAL A 31 -3.57 -15.76 -25.54
C VAL A 31 -3.17 -17.19 -25.10
N ASP A 32 -3.61 -18.20 -25.84
CA ASP A 32 -3.21 -19.59 -25.58
C ASP A 32 -1.89 -19.94 -26.26
N ASN A 33 -1.43 -19.11 -27.16
CA ASN A 33 -0.19 -19.28 -27.89
C ASN A 33 0.46 -17.91 -28.13
N LEU A 34 0.98 -17.32 -27.03
CA LEU A 34 1.50 -15.95 -27.05
C LEU A 34 2.73 -15.81 -27.95
N PRO A 35 2.80 -14.68 -28.69
CA PRO A 35 4.04 -14.35 -29.40
C PRO A 35 5.18 -14.07 -28.41
N SER A 36 6.41 -14.08 -28.91
CA SER A 36 7.60 -13.94 -28.07
C SER A 36 7.74 -12.60 -27.35
N ASP A 37 6.99 -11.60 -27.78
CA ASP A 37 7.00 -10.27 -27.15
C ASP A 37 5.93 -10.09 -26.07
N TYR A 38 5.24 -11.17 -25.68
CA TYR A 38 4.30 -11.19 -24.56
C TYR A 38 4.44 -12.46 -23.75
N ALA A 39 4.22 -12.36 -22.45
CA ALA A 39 4.23 -13.49 -21.53
C ALA A 39 3.06 -13.42 -20.57
N SER A 40 2.64 -14.56 -20.06
CA SER A 40 1.67 -14.62 -18.97
C SER A 40 2.26 -14.00 -17.70
N PHE A 41 1.42 -13.35 -16.93
CA PHE A 41 1.82 -12.71 -15.68
C PHE A 41 0.99 -13.24 -14.52
N THR A 42 1.66 -13.60 -13.44
CA THR A 42 1.00 -13.99 -12.19
C THR A 42 1.34 -12.99 -11.11
N ARG A 43 0.31 -12.38 -10.53
CA ARG A 43 0.47 -11.41 -9.45
C ARG A 43 0.84 -12.12 -8.15
N VAL A 44 1.86 -11.62 -7.48
CA VAL A 44 2.24 -12.03 -6.13
C VAL A 44 1.89 -10.89 -5.19
N GLU A 45 1.16 -11.20 -4.12
CA GLU A 45 0.79 -10.18 -3.15
C GLU A 45 2.02 -9.54 -2.49
N MET A 46 1.94 -8.24 -2.24
CA MET A 46 2.97 -7.55 -1.49
C MET A 46 2.98 -8.08 -0.05
N PRO A 47 4.16 -8.27 0.54
CA PRO A 47 4.24 -8.66 1.94
C PRO A 47 3.69 -7.53 2.82
N GLU A 48 3.17 -7.90 3.99
CA GLU A 48 2.76 -6.93 4.99
C GLU A 48 4.00 -6.23 5.53
N LEU A 49 3.99 -4.89 5.49
CA LEU A 49 5.14 -4.09 5.92
C LEU A 49 4.95 -3.57 7.33
N GLY A 50 6.02 -3.61 8.11
CA GLY A 50 6.08 -2.90 9.38
C GLY A 50 6.13 -1.39 9.14
N PRO A 51 5.98 -0.58 10.23
CA PRO A 51 5.92 0.88 10.09
C PRO A 51 7.19 1.51 9.51
N TYR A 52 8.33 0.83 9.64
CA TYR A 52 9.62 1.34 9.16
C TYR A 52 10.26 0.42 8.14
N GLU A 53 9.46 -0.31 7.39
CA GLU A 53 9.94 -1.16 6.31
C GLU A 53 9.60 -0.57 4.95
N VAL A 54 10.46 -0.84 3.98
CA VAL A 54 10.28 -0.43 2.59
C VAL A 54 10.28 -1.67 1.71
N CYS A 55 9.36 -1.71 0.76
CA CYS A 55 9.30 -2.78 -0.23
C CYS A 55 9.72 -2.26 -1.59
N THR A 56 10.64 -2.96 -2.23
CA THR A 56 11.00 -2.72 -3.63
C THR A 56 10.44 -3.86 -4.45
N SER A 57 9.74 -3.54 -5.53
CA SER A 57 9.10 -4.54 -6.38
C SER A 57 9.69 -4.49 -7.77
N THR A 58 10.01 -5.66 -8.30
CA THR A 58 10.49 -5.84 -9.66
C THR A 58 9.71 -6.99 -10.28
N TYR A 59 10.01 -7.31 -11.54
CA TYR A 59 9.43 -8.47 -12.20
C TYR A 59 10.50 -9.55 -12.36
N GLN A 60 10.11 -10.79 -12.11
CA GLN A 60 10.96 -11.95 -12.29
C GLN A 60 10.43 -12.81 -13.44
N TRP A 61 11.30 -13.17 -14.38
CA TRP A 61 10.93 -13.96 -15.54
C TRP A 61 11.95 -15.08 -15.79
N GLY A 62 11.47 -16.31 -15.73
CA GLY A 62 12.28 -17.51 -16.00
C GLY A 62 12.10 -18.10 -17.39
N GLY A 63 11.45 -17.36 -18.30
CA GLY A 63 11.22 -17.79 -19.68
C GLY A 63 9.78 -18.19 -20.00
N ASP A 64 8.96 -18.49 -19.00
CA ASP A 64 7.57 -18.89 -19.19
C ASP A 64 6.58 -17.86 -18.64
N ILE A 65 6.61 -17.63 -17.34
CA ILE A 65 5.68 -16.77 -16.64
C ILE A 65 6.44 -15.68 -15.92
N VAL A 66 5.92 -14.44 -16.01
CA VAL A 66 6.45 -13.32 -15.26
C VAL A 66 5.67 -13.20 -13.96
N THR A 67 6.36 -12.95 -12.86
CA THR A 67 5.76 -12.74 -11.54
C THR A 67 6.31 -11.46 -10.92
N ASP A 68 5.56 -10.90 -9.97
CA ASP A 68 6.13 -9.87 -9.08
C ASP A 68 7.22 -10.49 -8.21
N ALA A 69 8.29 -9.76 -8.01
CA ALA A 69 9.34 -10.11 -7.05
C ALA A 69 9.45 -8.96 -6.05
N HIS A 70 9.10 -9.24 -4.79
CA HIS A 70 9.11 -8.24 -3.72
C HIS A 70 10.30 -8.45 -2.80
N SER A 71 10.95 -7.35 -2.45
CA SER A 71 12.07 -7.35 -1.50
C SER A 71 11.84 -6.28 -0.46
N THR A 72 11.96 -6.63 0.81
CA THR A 72 11.76 -5.70 1.92
C THR A 72 13.09 -5.37 2.59
N ARG A 73 13.19 -4.17 3.12
CA ARG A 73 14.30 -3.74 3.96
C ARG A 73 13.82 -2.77 5.01
N GLU A 74 14.56 -2.67 6.09
CA GLU A 74 14.30 -1.64 7.09
C GLU A 74 14.74 -0.28 6.56
N MET A 75 14.02 0.77 6.96
CA MET A 75 14.40 2.14 6.64
C MET A 75 15.73 2.48 7.30
N ALA A 76 16.58 3.20 6.57
CA ALA A 76 17.74 3.84 7.15
C ALA A 76 17.29 4.90 8.15
N THR A 77 18.17 5.27 9.08
CA THR A 77 17.87 6.26 10.11
C THR A 77 17.31 7.57 9.55
N GLU A 78 17.87 8.05 8.44
CA GLU A 78 17.41 9.28 7.76
C GLU A 78 16.01 9.14 7.20
N GLU A 79 15.69 7.99 6.58
CA GLU A 79 14.36 7.71 6.05
C GLU A 79 13.32 7.61 7.17
N LYS A 80 13.69 6.96 8.26
CA LYS A 80 12.86 6.81 9.45
C LYS A 80 12.52 8.18 10.06
N THR A 81 13.53 9.02 10.22
CA THR A 81 13.35 10.39 10.73
C THR A 81 12.44 11.21 9.82
N ALA A 82 12.66 11.14 8.51
CA ALA A 82 11.83 11.85 7.54
C ALA A 82 10.37 11.42 7.61
N LYS A 83 10.10 10.12 7.76
CA LYS A 83 8.74 9.61 7.91
C LYS A 83 8.09 10.11 9.19
N GLN A 84 8.81 10.04 10.30
CA GLN A 84 8.32 10.53 11.60
C GLN A 84 7.98 12.01 11.53
N ASP A 85 8.87 12.82 10.95
CA ASP A 85 8.65 14.26 10.82
C ASP A 85 7.44 14.58 9.94
N ALA A 86 7.23 13.83 8.85
CA ALA A 86 6.09 14.01 7.97
C ALA A 86 4.77 13.65 8.69
N VAL A 87 4.76 12.57 9.45
CA VAL A 87 3.57 12.15 10.22
C VAL A 87 3.25 13.19 11.30
N LYS A 88 4.27 13.70 11.98
CA LYS A 88 4.08 14.75 13.01
C LYS A 88 3.56 16.05 12.39
N ALA A 89 4.06 16.43 11.22
CA ALA A 89 3.61 17.64 10.53
C ALA A 89 2.14 17.52 10.09
N ASP A 90 1.76 16.36 9.54
CA ASP A 90 0.37 16.10 9.14
C ASP A 90 -0.55 16.10 10.37
N TRP A 91 -0.10 15.52 11.47
CA TRP A 91 -0.89 15.50 12.69
C TRP A 91 -1.09 16.89 13.27
N ALA A 92 -0.05 17.72 13.24
CA ALA A 92 -0.14 19.11 13.73
C ALA A 92 -1.23 19.89 13.01
N ALA A 93 -1.50 19.58 11.74
CA ALA A 93 -2.55 20.22 10.97
C ALA A 93 -3.95 19.67 11.28
N SER A 94 -4.06 18.54 11.97
CA SER A 94 -5.34 17.89 12.25
C SER A 94 -6.11 18.53 13.40
N GLY A 95 -5.44 19.26 14.28
CA GLY A 95 -6.06 19.88 15.43
C GLY A 95 -6.16 19.01 16.69
N TYR A 96 -5.58 17.83 16.68
CA TYR A 96 -5.61 16.90 17.85
C TYR A 96 -4.30 16.96 18.61
N ALA A 97 -3.95 18.12 19.13
CA ALA A 97 -2.65 18.39 19.76
C ALA A 97 -2.40 17.57 21.04
N SER A 98 -3.44 17.07 21.69
CA SER A 98 -3.31 16.27 22.92
C SER A 98 -2.87 14.83 22.67
N TRP A 99 -2.99 14.33 21.45
CA TRP A 99 -2.63 12.97 21.12
C TRP A 99 -1.11 12.78 21.17
N VAL A 100 -0.67 11.58 21.54
CA VAL A 100 0.73 11.27 21.80
C VAL A 100 1.32 10.43 20.68
N PHE A 101 2.49 10.81 20.19
CA PHE A 101 3.20 10.09 19.14
C PHE A 101 3.87 8.85 19.70
N ASN A 102 3.64 7.70 19.06
CA ASN A 102 4.30 6.44 19.38
C ASN A 102 5.35 6.13 18.30
N GLU A 103 6.62 6.14 18.70
CA GLU A 103 7.74 5.87 17.80
C GLU A 103 7.74 4.45 17.25
N ASP A 104 7.26 3.49 18.03
CA ASP A 104 7.32 2.07 17.65
C ASP A 104 6.52 1.77 16.39
N ASP A 105 5.38 2.43 16.20
CA ASP A 105 4.52 2.21 15.05
C ASP A 105 4.29 3.47 14.19
N CYS A 106 4.95 4.57 14.53
CA CYS A 106 4.87 5.84 13.81
C CYS A 106 3.42 6.36 13.72
N THR A 107 2.68 6.25 14.81
CA THR A 107 1.25 6.59 14.87
C THR A 107 0.95 7.40 16.12
N PHE A 108 -0.05 8.28 16.03
CA PHE A 108 -0.53 9.02 17.19
C PHE A 108 -1.68 8.28 17.86
N TYR A 109 -1.71 8.36 19.19
CA TYR A 109 -2.77 7.76 20.00
C TYR A 109 -3.37 8.80 20.95
N PRO A 110 -4.66 8.70 21.24
CA PRO A 110 -5.26 9.59 22.23
C PRO A 110 -4.65 9.32 23.63
N PRO A 111 -4.56 10.34 24.48
CA PRO A 111 -4.02 10.13 25.84
C PRO A 111 -4.90 9.20 26.68
N THR A 112 -6.15 9.04 26.32
CA THR A 112 -7.09 8.10 26.96
C THR A 112 -7.67 7.18 25.90
N PRO A 113 -7.58 5.85 26.07
CA PRO A 113 -8.15 4.91 25.11
C PRO A 113 -9.66 5.10 24.94
N ARG A 114 -10.15 4.83 23.72
CA ARG A 114 -11.58 4.87 23.45
C ARG A 114 -12.29 3.78 24.26
N PRO A 115 -13.36 4.12 24.99
CA PRO A 115 -14.13 3.10 25.72
C PRO A 115 -14.73 2.06 24.78
N LEU A 116 -14.64 0.80 25.19
CA LEU A 116 -15.17 -0.34 24.41
C LEU A 116 -16.53 -0.77 24.96
N ASP A 117 -17.46 0.15 25.08
CA ASP A 117 -18.78 -0.08 25.66
C ASP A 117 -19.92 -0.08 24.64
N GLY A 118 -19.57 -0.07 23.34
CA GLY A 118 -20.58 -0.08 22.27
C GLY A 118 -21.31 1.26 22.05
N ILE A 119 -20.95 2.27 22.81
CA ILE A 119 -21.57 3.60 22.67
C ILE A 119 -20.79 4.40 21.63
N ALA A 120 -21.50 5.06 20.70
CA ALA A 120 -20.88 5.93 19.72
C ALA A 120 -20.25 7.16 20.40
N ARG A 121 -18.97 7.35 20.21
CA ARG A 121 -18.22 8.44 20.83
C ARG A 121 -17.31 9.12 19.82
N GLU A 122 -17.01 10.38 20.06
CA GLU A 122 -16.03 11.13 19.31
C GLU A 122 -15.04 11.80 20.27
N TRP A 123 -13.85 12.08 19.76
CA TRP A 123 -12.84 12.77 20.56
C TRP A 123 -13.15 14.25 20.66
N ASP A 124 -13.14 14.78 21.88
CA ASP A 124 -13.28 16.21 22.14
C ASP A 124 -11.95 16.75 22.63
N GLU A 125 -11.29 17.50 21.79
CA GLU A 125 -9.97 18.08 22.10
C GLU A 125 -10.06 19.13 23.21
N GLU A 126 -11.16 19.85 23.29
CA GLU A 126 -11.35 20.88 24.29
C GLU A 126 -11.38 20.31 25.70
N THR A 127 -12.07 19.18 25.91
CA THR A 127 -12.14 18.51 27.21
C THR A 127 -11.13 17.39 27.35
N ILE A 128 -10.38 17.08 26.28
CA ILE A 128 -9.39 16.00 26.23
C ILE A 128 -10.02 14.68 26.69
N SER A 129 -11.15 14.35 26.09
CA SER A 129 -11.92 13.17 26.47
C SER A 129 -12.78 12.64 25.32
N TRP A 130 -13.22 11.38 25.47
CA TRP A 130 -14.20 10.78 24.57
C TRP A 130 -15.60 11.16 25.03
N VAL A 131 -16.38 11.78 24.15
CA VAL A 131 -17.75 12.22 24.43
C VAL A 131 -18.74 11.45 23.58
N GLU A 132 -19.92 11.22 24.13
CA GLU A 132 -20.99 10.55 23.40
C GLU A 132 -21.46 11.41 22.23
N VAL A 133 -21.66 10.75 21.08
CA VAL A 133 -22.24 11.42 19.92
C VAL A 133 -23.75 11.51 20.14
N ALA A 134 -24.30 12.72 20.06
CA ALA A 134 -25.72 12.90 20.21
C ALA A 134 -26.49 12.16 19.12
N PRO A 135 -27.57 11.43 19.47
CA PRO A 135 -28.35 10.74 18.45
C PRO A 135 -28.97 11.73 17.48
N ASN A 136 -28.93 11.40 16.20
CA ASN A 136 -29.62 12.19 15.18
C ASN A 136 -31.12 11.97 15.34
N GLU A 137 -31.84 13.07 15.54
CA GLU A 137 -33.30 13.05 15.58
C GLU A 137 -33.90 13.25 14.19
#